data_0008cbc4e09d6044e2165ae4daa4aff2
#
_entry.id   0008cbc4e09d6044e2165ae4daa4aff2
#
_cell.length_a   1.000
_cell.length_b   1.000
_cell.length_c   1.000
_cell.angle_alpha   90.00
_cell.angle_beta   90.00
_cell.angle_gamma   90.00
#
_symmetry.space_group_name_H-M   'P 1'
#
loop_
_entity.id
_entity.type
_entity.pdbx_description
1 polymer ?
#
loop_
_entity_poly.entity_id
_entity_poly.type
_entity_poly.pdbx_seq_one_letter_code
_entity_poly.pdbx_strand_id
1 'polypeptide(L)'
;MKINRGFKEFKFRHRSKKNQIIFTSKKVKNDDEVLNLIDNFLLEKNSFIFESVEKGKIKGRYTIFGKNPDKIWEFNNNNSYLVNRKKKIKLKEKPEKLIEKIIEEFKFETPKKLPKICSLISG
;
A
#
# COMPACT_ATOMS: atom_id res chain seq x y z
N MET A 1 12.54 -0.40 -18.62
CA MET A 1 12.14 -0.23 -17.20
C MET A 1 12.91 -1.25 -16.35
N LYS A 2 13.67 -0.81 -15.36
CA LYS A 2 14.52 -1.70 -14.56
C LYS A 2 13.86 -1.97 -13.22
N ILE A 3 13.59 -3.23 -12.90
CA ILE A 3 13.04 -3.67 -11.63
C ILE A 3 14.16 -3.66 -10.58
N ASN A 4 13.84 -3.31 -9.33
CA ASN A 4 14.80 -3.18 -8.23
C ASN A 4 15.50 -4.49 -7.83
N ARG A 5 14.96 -5.63 -8.20
CA ARG A 5 15.43 -6.94 -7.75
C ARG A 5 15.51 -7.94 -8.90
N GLY A 6 16.61 -8.69 -8.95
CA GLY A 6 16.79 -9.78 -9.91
C GLY A 6 15.94 -11.01 -9.59
N PHE A 7 15.62 -11.81 -10.60
CA PHE A 7 14.76 -13.00 -10.44
C PHE A 7 15.31 -14.02 -9.44
N LYS A 8 16.64 -14.23 -9.40
CA LYS A 8 17.27 -15.15 -8.44
C LYS A 8 17.02 -14.73 -6.98
N GLU A 9 17.22 -13.46 -6.66
CA GLU A 9 16.97 -12.92 -5.32
C GLU A 9 15.49 -12.98 -4.95
N PHE A 10 14.60 -12.63 -5.89
CA PHE A 10 13.16 -12.77 -5.72
C PHE A 10 12.78 -14.20 -5.34
N LYS A 11 13.25 -15.18 -6.11
CA LYS A 11 12.96 -16.60 -5.88
C LYS A 11 13.47 -17.10 -4.53
N PHE A 12 14.67 -16.67 -4.13
CA PHE A 12 15.23 -17.01 -2.82
C PHE A 12 14.36 -16.49 -1.67
N ARG A 13 13.96 -15.22 -1.69
CA ARG A 13 13.09 -14.61 -0.66
C ARG A 13 11.70 -15.23 -0.64
N HIS A 14 11.13 -15.52 -1.80
CA HIS A 14 9.84 -16.21 -1.91
C HIS A 14 9.88 -17.60 -1.27
N ARG A 15 10.92 -18.39 -1.53
CA ARG A 15 11.11 -19.71 -0.90
C ARG A 15 11.30 -19.60 0.61
N SER A 16 11.91 -18.55 1.10
CA SER A 16 12.08 -18.27 2.54
C SER A 16 10.83 -17.69 3.20
N LYS A 17 9.69 -17.60 2.50
CA LYS A 17 8.41 -17.04 2.97
C LYS A 17 8.54 -15.62 3.55
N LYS A 18 9.50 -14.84 3.08
CA LYS A 18 9.69 -13.43 3.47
C LYS A 18 8.91 -12.52 2.55
N ASN A 19 8.14 -11.63 3.14
CA ASN A 19 7.50 -10.56 2.37
C ASN A 19 8.55 -9.70 1.70
N GLN A 20 8.23 -9.22 0.50
CA GLN A 20 9.14 -8.40 -0.27
C GLN A 20 8.39 -7.41 -1.16
N ILE A 21 8.97 -6.25 -1.33
CA ILE A 21 8.47 -5.26 -2.27
C ILE A 21 9.29 -5.32 -3.57
N ILE A 22 8.59 -5.32 -4.68
CA ILE A 22 9.16 -5.19 -6.02
C ILE A 22 8.66 -3.87 -6.58
N PHE A 23 9.57 -3.04 -7.00
CA PHE A 23 9.23 -1.73 -7.53
C PHE A 23 10.07 -1.36 -8.73
N THR A 24 9.58 -0.42 -9.46
CA THR A 24 10.30 0.31 -10.49
C THR A 24 10.12 1.79 -10.26
N SER A 25 11.02 2.60 -10.79
CA SER A 25 10.93 4.06 -10.70
C SER A 25 11.02 4.68 -12.08
N LYS A 26 10.25 5.73 -12.28
CA LYS A 26 10.28 6.57 -13.48
C LYS A 26 10.39 8.03 -13.03
N LYS A 27 11.27 8.78 -13.67
CA LYS A 27 11.30 10.23 -13.50
C LYS A 27 10.14 10.83 -14.27
N VAL A 28 9.31 11.62 -13.62
CA VAL A 28 8.24 12.39 -14.27
C VAL A 28 8.76 13.74 -14.73
N LYS A 29 8.19 14.27 -15.80
CA LYS A 29 8.64 15.52 -16.42
C LYS A 29 8.06 16.74 -15.70
N ASN A 30 6.80 16.65 -15.29
CA ASN A 30 6.05 17.73 -14.64
C ASN A 30 4.92 17.16 -13.77
N ASP A 31 4.25 18.04 -13.04
CA ASP A 31 3.13 17.68 -12.18
C ASP A 31 1.91 17.16 -12.98
N ASP A 32 1.70 17.61 -14.21
CA ASP A 32 0.54 17.21 -15.03
C ASP A 32 0.58 15.71 -15.36
N GLU A 33 1.77 15.14 -15.57
CA GLU A 33 1.92 13.70 -15.77
C GLU A 33 1.46 12.90 -14.55
N VAL A 34 1.67 13.44 -13.35
CA VAL A 34 1.23 12.83 -12.09
C VAL A 34 -0.28 13.00 -11.91
N LEU A 35 -0.80 14.20 -12.16
CA LEU A 35 -2.24 14.51 -12.04
C LEU A 35 -3.06 13.62 -12.97
N ASN A 36 -2.65 13.45 -14.22
CA ASN A 36 -3.31 12.56 -15.17
C ASN A 36 -3.35 11.10 -14.70
N LEU A 37 -2.30 10.63 -14.03
CA LEU A 37 -2.31 9.30 -13.42
C LEU A 37 -3.31 9.22 -12.26
N ILE A 38 -3.36 10.24 -11.41
CA ILE A 38 -4.23 10.30 -10.24
C ILE A 38 -5.70 10.36 -10.66
N ASP A 39 -6.07 11.17 -11.63
CA ASP A 39 -7.44 11.31 -12.11
C ASP A 39 -8.01 9.97 -12.59
N ASN A 40 -7.23 9.19 -13.32
CA ASN A 40 -7.63 7.84 -13.72
C ASN A 40 -7.82 6.88 -12.55
N PHE A 41 -7.07 7.06 -11.45
CA PHE A 41 -7.19 6.25 -10.25
C PHE A 41 -8.43 6.58 -9.42
N LEU A 42 -8.79 7.86 -9.29
CA LEU A 42 -9.92 8.31 -8.46
C LEU A 42 -11.28 7.88 -8.99
N LEU A 43 -11.39 7.54 -10.28
CA LEU A 43 -12.62 7.03 -10.88
C LEU A 43 -12.94 5.58 -10.45
N GLU A 44 -11.97 4.89 -9.86
CA GLU A 44 -12.15 3.50 -9.46
C GLU A 44 -12.67 3.35 -8.03
N LYS A 45 -13.57 2.39 -7.85
CA LYS A 45 -14.09 2.04 -6.53
C LYS A 45 -12.96 1.52 -5.62
N ASN A 46 -13.00 1.91 -4.34
CA ASN A 46 -11.96 1.55 -3.37
C ASN A 46 -10.57 2.03 -3.77
N SER A 47 -10.48 3.23 -4.29
CA SER A 47 -9.24 3.96 -4.47
C SER A 47 -9.00 4.92 -3.30
N PHE A 48 -7.76 5.29 -3.08
CA PHE A 48 -7.39 6.30 -2.08
C PHE A 48 -6.23 7.15 -2.58
N ILE A 49 -6.14 8.34 -2.03
CA ILE A 49 -5.01 9.26 -2.20
C ILE A 49 -4.69 9.90 -0.86
N PHE A 50 -3.41 9.92 -0.50
CA PHE A 50 -2.88 10.66 0.64
C PHE A 50 -1.83 11.65 0.14
N GLU A 51 -2.02 12.90 0.49
CA GLU A 51 -1.06 13.95 0.20
C GLU A 51 -0.43 14.46 1.50
N SER A 52 0.89 14.53 1.52
CA SER A 52 1.58 15.18 2.63
C SER A 52 1.44 16.69 2.51
N VAL A 53 1.03 17.36 3.60
CA VAL A 53 0.95 18.82 3.67
C VAL A 53 2.13 19.33 4.49
N GLU A 54 2.97 20.16 3.90
CA GLU A 54 4.09 20.78 4.59
C GLU A 54 3.75 22.23 4.94
N LYS A 55 3.69 22.57 6.25
CA LYS A 55 3.49 23.93 6.78
C LYS A 55 2.33 24.72 6.15
N GLY A 56 1.18 24.07 5.96
CA GLY A 56 -0.01 24.73 5.42
C GLY A 56 0.00 24.97 3.90
N LYS A 57 1.00 24.48 3.19
CA LYS A 57 1.03 24.48 1.72
C LYS A 57 0.39 23.21 1.18
N ILE A 58 -0.42 23.34 0.14
CA ILE A 58 -1.16 22.24 -0.49
C ILE A 58 -0.22 21.18 -1.14
N LYS A 59 1.03 21.56 -1.43
CA LYS A 59 2.03 20.64 -2.00
C LYS A 59 2.97 20.14 -0.92
N GLY A 60 2.74 18.94 -0.46
CA GLY A 60 3.67 18.20 0.37
C GLY A 60 4.74 17.47 -0.44
N ARG A 61 5.65 16.81 0.27
CA ARG A 61 6.79 16.08 -0.33
C ARG A 61 6.39 14.81 -1.05
N TYR A 62 5.29 14.18 -0.64
CA TYR A 62 4.85 12.89 -1.15
C TYR A 62 3.35 12.87 -1.39
N THR A 63 2.96 12.18 -2.46
CA THR A 63 1.60 11.75 -2.72
C THR A 63 1.59 10.23 -2.83
N ILE A 64 0.74 9.57 -2.04
CA ILE A 64 0.57 8.12 -2.04
C ILE A 64 -0.85 7.81 -2.48
N PHE A 65 -1.00 6.94 -3.46
CA PHE A 65 -2.31 6.53 -3.94
C PHE A 65 -2.35 5.05 -4.29
N GLY A 66 -3.53 4.46 -4.21
CA GLY A 66 -3.74 3.06 -4.52
C GLY A 66 -5.17 2.78 -4.97
N LYS A 67 -5.34 1.65 -5.64
CA LYS A 67 -6.63 1.15 -6.14
C LYS A 67 -6.67 -0.38 -6.16
N ASN A 68 -7.87 -0.92 -6.36
CA ASN A 68 -8.11 -2.35 -6.53
C ASN A 68 -7.48 -3.19 -5.40
N PRO A 69 -7.86 -2.95 -4.12
CA PRO A 69 -7.38 -3.76 -3.03
C PRO A 69 -7.78 -5.22 -3.22
N ASP A 70 -6.87 -6.13 -2.96
CA ASP A 70 -7.14 -7.57 -2.96
C ASP A 70 -7.89 -8.04 -1.70
N LYS A 71 -7.71 -7.30 -0.59
CA LYS A 71 -8.41 -7.53 0.68
C LYS A 71 -8.86 -6.22 1.29
N ILE A 72 -10.04 -6.21 1.88
CA ILE A 72 -10.59 -5.09 2.63
C ILE A 72 -11.03 -5.61 3.99
N TRP A 73 -10.51 -5.02 5.06
CA TRP A 73 -11.01 -5.24 6.40
C TRP A 73 -11.87 -4.06 6.84
N GLU A 74 -13.04 -4.34 7.35
CA GLU A 74 -13.93 -3.34 7.91
C GLU A 74 -14.08 -3.58 9.41
N PHE A 75 -14.05 -2.48 10.17
CA PHE A 75 -14.22 -2.49 11.61
C PHE A 75 -15.44 -1.64 11.99
N ASN A 76 -16.39 -2.24 12.69
CA ASN A 76 -17.60 -1.56 13.10
C ASN A 76 -18.11 -2.12 14.45
N ASN A 77 -18.41 -1.23 15.39
CA ASN A 77 -18.95 -1.58 16.72
C ASN A 77 -18.18 -2.73 17.39
N ASN A 78 -16.85 -2.62 17.47
CA ASN A 78 -15.97 -3.62 18.07
C ASN A 78 -16.00 -5.01 17.37
N ASN A 79 -16.47 -5.07 16.13
CA ASN A 79 -16.43 -6.25 15.27
C ASN A 79 -15.51 -6.04 14.08
N SER A 80 -14.92 -7.14 13.63
CA SER A 80 -14.04 -7.19 12.47
C SER A 80 -14.68 -7.99 11.36
N TYR A 81 -14.53 -7.52 10.15
CA TYR A 81 -15.06 -8.16 8.94
C TYR A 81 -14.02 -8.20 7.85
N LEU A 82 -14.00 -9.29 7.08
CA LEU A 82 -13.30 -9.37 5.81
C LEU A 82 -14.31 -9.22 4.68
N VAL A 83 -14.08 -8.25 3.82
CA VAL A 83 -14.88 -8.02 2.63
C VAL A 83 -14.18 -8.62 1.42
N ASN A 84 -14.79 -9.63 0.82
CA ASN A 84 -14.32 -10.26 -0.40
C ASN A 84 -15.40 -10.13 -1.48
N ARG A 85 -15.13 -9.28 -2.48
CA ARG A 85 -16.07 -8.95 -3.58
C ARG A 85 -17.42 -8.47 -3.04
N LYS A 86 -18.42 -9.37 -2.98
CA LYS A 86 -19.80 -9.06 -2.50
C LYS A 86 -20.12 -9.68 -1.14
N LYS A 87 -19.21 -10.44 -0.55
CA LYS A 87 -19.44 -11.13 0.73
C LYS A 87 -18.69 -10.42 1.86
N LYS A 88 -19.42 -10.15 2.94
CA LYS A 88 -18.89 -9.62 4.18
C LYS A 88 -18.89 -10.74 5.22
N ILE A 89 -17.71 -11.17 5.64
CA ILE A 89 -17.51 -12.29 6.56
C ILE A 89 -17.08 -11.73 7.90
N LYS A 90 -17.83 -12.02 8.96
CA LYS A 90 -17.47 -11.64 10.32
C LYS A 90 -16.31 -12.51 10.79
N LEU A 91 -15.28 -11.86 11.32
CA LEU A 91 -14.09 -12.51 11.90
C LEU A 91 -14.26 -12.65 13.41
N LYS A 92 -13.53 -13.61 13.99
CA LYS A 92 -13.58 -13.86 15.45
C LYS A 92 -12.74 -12.86 16.23
N GLU A 93 -11.68 -12.36 15.62
CA GLU A 93 -10.75 -11.42 16.27
C GLU A 93 -11.39 -10.04 16.43
N LYS A 94 -11.12 -9.40 17.56
CA LYS A 94 -11.45 -7.99 17.81
C LYS A 94 -10.57 -7.08 16.92
N PRO A 95 -11.05 -5.83 16.62
CA PRO A 95 -10.33 -4.89 15.78
C PRO A 95 -8.86 -4.71 16.12
N GLU A 96 -8.55 -4.44 17.37
CA GLU A 96 -7.18 -4.19 17.85
C GLU A 96 -6.23 -5.36 17.52
N LYS A 97 -6.62 -6.57 17.95
CA LYS A 97 -5.81 -7.78 17.70
C LYS A 97 -5.70 -8.11 16.23
N LEU A 98 -6.75 -7.87 15.44
CA LEU A 98 -6.70 -8.12 14.01
C LEU A 98 -5.79 -7.13 13.29
N ILE A 99 -5.81 -5.85 13.67
CA ILE A 99 -4.91 -4.82 13.09
C ILE A 99 -3.45 -5.19 13.38
N GLU A 100 -3.10 -5.53 14.62
CA GLU A 100 -1.75 -5.96 14.98
C GLU A 100 -1.29 -7.16 14.13
N LYS A 101 -2.17 -8.15 13.97
CA LYS A 101 -1.90 -9.35 13.16
C LYS A 101 -1.70 -9.02 11.69
N ILE A 102 -2.52 -8.13 11.12
CA ILE A 102 -2.40 -7.68 9.73
C ILE A 102 -1.07 -6.95 9.53
N ILE A 103 -0.72 -6.01 10.42
CA ILE A 103 0.54 -5.27 10.35
C ILE A 103 1.72 -6.25 10.35
N GLU A 104 1.75 -7.22 11.25
CA GLU A 104 2.84 -8.18 11.33
C GLU A 104 2.88 -9.13 10.10
N GLU A 105 1.72 -9.57 9.59
CA GLU A 105 1.62 -10.42 8.40
C GLU A 105 2.17 -9.74 7.15
N PHE A 106 1.90 -8.45 6.98
CA PHE A 106 2.29 -7.68 5.79
C PHE A 106 3.63 -6.93 5.91
N LYS A 107 4.28 -7.01 7.06
CA LYS A 107 5.57 -6.38 7.30
C LYS A 107 6.63 -6.84 6.30
N PHE A 108 7.38 -5.91 5.76
CA PHE A 108 8.50 -6.19 4.85
C PHE A 108 9.69 -5.24 5.13
N GLU A 109 10.86 -5.66 4.70
CA GLU A 109 12.05 -4.83 4.76
C GLU A 109 12.03 -3.77 3.64
N THR A 110 12.00 -2.50 4.01
CA THR A 110 12.01 -1.40 3.04
C THR A 110 13.37 -1.31 2.33
N PRO A 111 13.42 -1.44 1.00
CA PRO A 111 14.66 -1.31 0.26
C PRO A 111 15.31 0.06 0.46
N LYS A 112 16.62 0.11 0.65
CA LYS A 112 17.40 1.35 0.88
C LYS A 112 17.19 2.44 -0.19
N LYS A 113 16.80 2.06 -1.40
CA LYS A 113 16.53 2.99 -2.52
C LYS A 113 15.17 3.67 -2.45
N LEU A 114 14.27 3.18 -1.61
CA LEU A 114 12.96 3.79 -1.42
C LEU A 114 13.01 4.86 -0.33
N PRO A 115 12.20 5.93 -0.46
CA PRO A 115 12.01 6.89 0.61
C PRO A 115 11.54 6.22 1.90
N LYS A 116 11.94 6.75 3.06
CA LYS A 116 11.52 6.21 4.37
C LYS A 116 10.01 6.13 4.55
N ILE A 117 9.25 7.03 3.94
CA ILE A 117 7.79 7.01 3.98
C ILE A 117 7.20 5.69 3.44
N CYS A 118 7.91 4.98 2.57
CA CYS A 118 7.47 3.68 2.06
C CYS A 118 7.42 2.60 3.16
N SER A 119 8.07 2.80 4.31
CA SER A 119 7.92 1.89 5.45
C SER A 119 6.53 1.93 6.06
N LEU A 120 5.79 3.03 5.90
CA LEU A 120 4.39 3.13 6.33
C LEU A 120 3.45 2.21 5.56
N ILE A 121 3.85 1.76 4.38
CA ILE A 121 3.07 0.81 3.55
C ILE A 121 3.18 -0.61 4.11
N SER A 122 4.19 -0.88 4.91
CA SER A 122 4.40 -2.20 5.54
C SER A 122 3.76 -2.33 6.92
N GLY A 123 3.01 -1.34 7.36
CA GLY A 123 2.34 -1.31 8.66
C GLY A 123 2.95 -0.35 9.64
#